data_f4b6d5453ec3f23b0a2e96fe82e3484c
#
_entry.id   f4b6d5453ec3f23b0a2e96fe82e3484c
#
_cell.length_a   1.000
_cell.length_b   1.000
_cell.length_c   1.000
_cell.angle_alpha   90.00
_cell.angle_beta   90.00
_cell.angle_gamma   90.00
#
_symmetry.space_group_name_H-M   'P 1'
#
loop_
_entity.id
_entity.type
_entity.pdbx_description
1 polymer ?
#
loop_
_entity_poly.entity_id
_entity_poly.type
_entity_poly.pdbx_seq_one_letter_code
_entity_poly.pdbx_strand_id
1 'polypeptide(L)'
;MFDKKTKSYTDLLGKTNRIVEGTRIKGNIYSVADFRLDGELTGNFQCEGKIVIGPAGIVIGDIDCKSADIEGRFSGKIQVVELLNVKATANIYGEVTVGKLSVEPGADFSATCTMKTTTKDAQGNG
;
A
#
# COMPACT_ATOMS: atom_id res chain seq x y z
N MET A 1 -25.95 21.21 -7.26
CA MET A 1 -25.62 20.75 -7.12
C MET A 1 -25.26 20.30 -6.87
N PHE A 2 -25.20 20.13 -6.60
CA PHE A 2 -24.92 19.46 -6.46
C PHE A 2 -24.39 18.99 -5.63
N ASP A 3 -24.55 18.39 -5.22
CA ASP A 3 -24.08 17.89 -4.38
C ASP A 3 -23.25 16.95 -4.71
N LYS A 4 -22.28 16.92 -4.44
CA LYS A 4 -21.56 16.03 -4.74
C LYS A 4 -21.46 15.12 -3.70
N LYS A 5 -21.89 14.01 -3.77
CA LYS A 5 -21.77 13.03 -2.89
C LYS A 5 -20.40 12.51 -2.96
N THR A 6 -19.67 12.36 -1.86
CA THR A 6 -18.36 11.70 -1.81
C THR A 6 -18.59 10.20 -1.90
N LYS A 7 -17.94 9.57 -2.82
CA LYS A 7 -18.04 8.13 -2.96
C LYS A 7 -17.25 7.43 -1.88
N SER A 8 -17.77 6.34 -1.37
CA SER A 8 -17.11 5.52 -0.38
C SER A 8 -16.41 4.37 -1.07
N TYR A 9 -15.58 3.64 -0.33
CA TYR A 9 -14.89 2.48 -0.89
C TYR A 9 -15.88 1.45 -1.40
N THR A 10 -16.98 1.22 -0.68
CA THR A 10 -17.97 0.24 -1.12
C THR A 10 -18.63 0.64 -2.43
N ASP A 11 -18.78 1.93 -2.70
CA ASP A 11 -19.37 2.36 -3.97
C ASP A 11 -18.45 2.07 -5.14
N LEU A 12 -17.15 1.87 -4.87
CA LEU A 12 -16.16 1.68 -5.90
C LEU A 12 -15.57 0.28 -5.95
N LEU A 13 -16.22 -0.66 -5.26
CA LEU A 13 -15.77 -2.04 -5.32
C LEU A 13 -15.79 -2.52 -6.77
N GLY A 14 -14.76 -3.24 -7.15
CA GLY A 14 -14.63 -3.73 -8.51
C GLY A 14 -13.98 -2.74 -9.46
N LYS A 15 -13.75 -1.50 -9.00
CA LYS A 15 -13.08 -0.50 -9.81
C LYS A 15 -11.67 -0.33 -9.32
N THR A 16 -10.73 -0.23 -10.23
CA THR A 16 -9.32 -0.14 -9.88
C THR A 16 -8.66 0.90 -10.76
N ASN A 17 -7.95 1.82 -10.11
CA ASN A 17 -7.09 2.74 -10.83
C ASN A 17 -5.84 2.01 -11.25
N ARG A 18 -5.24 2.45 -12.33
CA ARG A 18 -4.07 1.77 -12.85
C ARG A 18 -3.09 2.77 -13.43
N ILE A 19 -1.84 2.66 -13.00
CA ILE A 19 -0.75 3.45 -13.55
C ILE A 19 0.18 2.47 -14.25
N VAL A 20 0.26 2.55 -15.56
CA VAL A 20 1.01 1.56 -16.31
C VAL A 20 2.51 1.82 -16.24
N GLU A 21 3.27 0.79 -16.57
CA GLU A 21 4.71 0.85 -16.61
C GLU A 21 5.16 1.98 -17.54
N GLY A 22 6.20 2.69 -17.17
CA GLY A 22 6.70 3.81 -17.96
C GLY A 22 6.16 5.16 -17.53
N THR A 23 5.18 5.17 -16.63
CA THR A 23 4.61 6.42 -16.15
C THR A 23 5.30 6.83 -14.85
N ARG A 24 5.64 8.08 -14.71
CA ARG A 24 6.25 8.62 -13.50
C ARG A 24 5.38 9.71 -12.94
N ILE A 25 5.15 9.64 -11.64
CA ILE A 25 4.34 10.62 -10.93
C ILE A 25 5.15 11.15 -9.76
N LYS A 26 5.17 12.46 -9.61
CA LYS A 26 5.75 13.09 -8.43
C LYS A 26 4.65 13.89 -7.78
N GLY A 27 4.44 13.66 -6.50
CA GLY A 27 3.40 14.35 -5.77
C GLY A 27 2.60 13.39 -4.93
N ASN A 28 1.41 13.83 -4.54
CA ASN A 28 0.58 13.07 -3.63
C ASN A 28 -0.63 12.50 -4.36
N ILE A 29 -0.97 11.26 -4.03
CA ILE A 29 -2.14 10.62 -4.59
C ILE A 29 -3.06 10.24 -3.45
N TYR A 30 -4.34 10.49 -3.63
CA TYR A 30 -5.36 10.01 -2.72
C TYR A 30 -6.41 9.28 -3.54
N SER A 31 -6.77 8.08 -3.13
CA SER A 31 -7.76 7.30 -3.84
C SER A 31 -8.66 6.58 -2.84
N VAL A 32 -9.96 6.55 -3.14
CA VAL A 32 -10.90 5.75 -2.37
C VAL A 32 -10.95 4.34 -2.95
N ALA A 33 -10.78 4.20 -4.24
CA ALA A 33 -10.84 2.91 -4.92
C ALA A 33 -9.50 2.19 -4.85
N ASP A 34 -9.52 0.91 -5.14
CA ASP A 34 -8.30 0.11 -5.23
C ASP A 34 -7.38 0.70 -6.29
N PHE A 35 -6.09 0.40 -6.18
CA PHE A 35 -5.11 1.06 -7.02
C PHE A 35 -4.00 0.07 -7.37
N ARG A 36 -3.66 -0.01 -8.65
CA ARG A 36 -2.52 -0.82 -9.09
C ARG A 36 -1.49 0.09 -9.73
N LEU A 37 -0.25 0.01 -9.25
CA LEU A 37 0.83 0.83 -9.76
C LEU A 37 1.91 -0.06 -10.36
N ASP A 38 2.11 0.07 -11.65
CA ASP A 38 3.20 -0.59 -12.34
C ASP A 38 4.26 0.42 -12.81
N GLY A 39 4.00 1.70 -12.58
CA GLY A 39 4.94 2.77 -12.88
C GLY A 39 5.69 3.23 -11.65
N GLU A 40 6.09 4.50 -11.62
CA GLU A 40 6.87 5.05 -10.52
C GLU A 40 6.11 6.17 -9.83
N LEU A 41 6.18 6.18 -8.52
CA LEU A 41 5.62 7.27 -7.73
C LEU A 41 6.65 7.75 -6.73
N THR A 42 6.89 9.04 -6.69
CA THR A 42 7.69 9.68 -5.65
C THR A 42 6.79 10.66 -4.93
N GLY A 43 6.50 10.39 -3.66
CA GLY A 43 5.61 11.23 -2.88
C GLY A 43 4.77 10.42 -1.93
N ASN A 44 3.60 10.95 -1.58
CA ASN A 44 2.73 10.30 -0.61
C ASN A 44 1.55 9.66 -1.32
N PHE A 45 1.18 8.48 -0.85
CA PHE A 45 0.12 7.73 -1.49
C PHE A 45 -0.84 7.26 -0.41
N GLN A 46 -2.05 7.78 -0.44
CA GLN A 46 -3.07 7.41 0.53
C GLN A 46 -4.21 6.75 -0.21
N CYS A 47 -4.59 5.56 0.22
CA CYS A 47 -5.63 4.79 -0.46
C CYS A 47 -6.51 4.14 0.59
N GLU A 48 -7.82 4.26 0.44
CA GLU A 48 -8.74 3.66 1.40
C GLU A 48 -9.02 2.20 1.09
N GLY A 49 -8.53 1.72 -0.02
CA GLY A 49 -8.68 0.34 -0.41
C GLY A 49 -7.35 -0.37 -0.46
N LYS A 50 -7.20 -1.22 -1.45
CA LYS A 50 -6.00 -2.04 -1.61
C LYS A 50 -5.08 -1.44 -2.64
N ILE A 51 -3.79 -1.43 -2.33
CA ILE A 51 -2.76 -1.01 -3.28
C ILE A 51 -2.00 -2.25 -3.72
N VAL A 52 -1.81 -2.38 -5.04
CA VAL A 52 -0.93 -3.40 -5.59
C VAL A 52 0.21 -2.69 -6.28
N ILE A 53 1.45 -2.98 -5.87
CA ILE A 53 2.62 -2.47 -6.58
C ILE A 53 3.14 -3.64 -7.38
N GLY A 54 3.01 -3.57 -8.71
CA GLY A 54 3.40 -4.66 -9.59
C GLY A 54 4.91 -4.81 -9.69
N PRO A 55 5.40 -5.83 -10.39
CA PRO A 55 6.83 -6.12 -10.43
C PRO A 55 7.69 -4.98 -10.96
N ALA A 56 7.16 -4.17 -11.86
CA ALA A 56 7.88 -3.03 -12.40
C ALA A 56 7.62 -1.76 -11.59
N GLY A 57 6.74 -1.82 -10.59
CA GLY A 57 6.37 -0.64 -9.83
C GLY A 57 7.45 -0.21 -8.86
N ILE A 58 7.59 1.08 -8.67
CA ILE A 58 8.55 1.66 -7.73
C ILE A 58 7.85 2.78 -6.99
N VAL A 59 7.91 2.73 -5.67
CA VAL A 59 7.36 3.81 -4.85
C VAL A 59 8.44 4.28 -3.89
N ILE A 60 8.66 5.58 -3.88
CA ILE A 60 9.58 6.22 -2.95
C ILE A 60 8.77 7.26 -2.20
N GLY A 61 8.58 7.05 -0.90
CA GLY A 61 7.80 7.97 -0.08
C GLY A 61 6.95 7.21 0.91
N ASP A 62 5.81 7.80 1.27
CA ASP A 62 4.97 7.25 2.32
C ASP A 62 3.69 6.68 1.73
N ILE A 63 3.31 5.49 2.21
CA ILE A 63 2.06 4.86 1.79
C ILE A 63 1.19 4.65 3.02
N ASP A 64 -0.11 4.88 2.86
CA ASP A 64 -1.08 4.66 3.91
C ASP A 64 -2.28 4.01 3.23
N CYS A 65 -2.60 2.78 3.57
CA CYS A 65 -3.67 2.07 2.90
C CYS A 65 -4.28 0.99 3.80
N LYS A 66 -5.36 0.40 3.30
CA LYS A 66 -6.04 -0.65 4.05
C LYS A 66 -5.30 -1.98 3.90
N SER A 67 -4.94 -2.35 2.69
CA SER A 67 -4.22 -3.58 2.39
C SER A 67 -3.24 -3.31 1.27
N ALA A 68 -2.20 -4.12 1.15
CA ALA A 68 -1.23 -3.93 0.08
C ALA A 68 -0.59 -5.25 -0.33
N ASP A 69 -0.36 -5.38 -1.64
CA ASP A 69 0.45 -6.46 -2.18
C ASP A 69 1.61 -5.79 -2.90
N ILE A 70 2.83 -6.13 -2.54
CA ILE A 70 3.99 -5.52 -3.16
C ILE A 70 4.81 -6.58 -3.88
N GLU A 71 4.98 -6.39 -5.18
CA GLU A 71 5.80 -7.26 -6.02
C GLU A 71 6.99 -6.50 -6.56
N GLY A 72 7.00 -5.19 -6.42
CA GLY A 72 8.06 -4.33 -6.92
C GLY A 72 8.91 -3.77 -5.81
N ARG A 73 9.30 -2.50 -5.96
CA ARG A 73 10.21 -1.88 -5.03
C ARG A 73 9.53 -0.76 -4.24
N PHE A 74 9.74 -0.78 -2.96
CA PHE A 74 9.23 0.28 -2.09
C PHE A 74 10.34 0.76 -1.17
N SER A 75 10.43 2.08 -1.00
CA SER A 75 11.37 2.69 -0.08
C SER A 75 10.67 3.84 0.63
N GLY A 76 10.65 3.80 1.95
CA GLY A 76 10.03 4.85 2.75
C GLY A 76 9.28 4.30 3.93
N LYS A 77 8.11 4.88 4.22
CA LYS A 77 7.27 4.42 5.31
C LYS A 77 5.96 3.93 4.76
N ILE A 78 5.52 2.76 5.21
CA ILE A 78 4.23 2.25 4.78
C ILE A 78 3.43 1.85 6.00
N GLN A 79 2.17 2.28 6.02
CA GLN A 79 1.23 1.88 7.05
C GLN A 79 0.08 1.14 6.39
N VAL A 80 -0.15 -0.08 6.81
CA VAL A 80 -1.20 -0.92 6.26
C VAL A 80 -2.08 -1.37 7.42
N VAL A 81 -3.36 -1.04 7.34
CA VAL A 81 -4.28 -1.33 8.43
C VAL A 81 -4.46 -2.83 8.62
N GLU A 82 -4.60 -3.57 7.53
CA GLU A 82 -4.89 -4.98 7.60
C GLU A 82 -3.68 -5.83 7.25
N LEU A 83 -3.50 -6.15 5.99
CA LEU A 83 -2.50 -7.13 5.59
C LEU A 83 -1.57 -6.57 4.53
N LEU A 84 -0.29 -6.70 4.77
CA LEU A 84 0.72 -6.43 3.76
C LEU A 84 1.28 -7.77 3.27
N ASN A 85 1.13 -8.02 1.97
CA ASN A 85 1.72 -9.20 1.34
C ASN A 85 2.97 -8.75 0.59
N VAL A 86 4.11 -9.31 0.98
CA VAL A 86 5.38 -9.03 0.31
C VAL A 86 5.69 -10.24 -0.55
N LYS A 87 5.62 -10.06 -1.86
CA LYS A 87 5.78 -11.17 -2.80
C LYS A 87 7.27 -11.44 -3.05
N ALA A 88 7.54 -12.57 -3.67
CA ALA A 88 8.92 -13.04 -3.83
C ALA A 88 9.82 -12.06 -4.58
N THR A 89 9.26 -11.26 -5.48
CA THR A 89 10.04 -10.31 -6.27
C THR A 89 10.15 -8.93 -5.63
N ALA A 90 9.59 -8.76 -4.44
CA ALA A 90 9.54 -7.44 -3.82
C ALA A 90 10.86 -7.06 -3.15
N ASN A 91 11.12 -5.76 -3.11
CA ASN A 91 12.23 -5.19 -2.35
C ASN A 91 11.63 -4.08 -1.50
N ILE A 92 11.71 -4.25 -0.19
CA ILE A 92 11.13 -3.31 0.77
C ILE A 92 12.23 -2.73 1.63
N TYR A 93 12.30 -1.40 1.68
CA TYR A 93 13.28 -0.71 2.51
C TYR A 93 12.58 0.37 3.31
N GLY A 94 12.96 0.51 4.57
CA GLY A 94 12.46 1.60 5.39
C GLY A 94 11.70 1.12 6.61
N GLU A 95 10.49 1.67 6.81
CA GLU A 95 9.69 1.37 7.99
C GLU A 95 8.33 0.84 7.58
N VAL A 96 7.90 -0.21 8.23
CA VAL A 96 6.64 -0.87 7.92
C VAL A 96 5.82 -0.97 9.20
N THR A 97 4.59 -0.50 9.16
CA THR A 97 3.65 -0.64 10.27
C THR A 97 2.41 -1.31 9.71
N VAL A 98 2.09 -2.49 10.21
CA VAL A 98 1.04 -3.31 9.60
C VAL A 98 0.24 -4.05 10.66
N GLY A 99 -0.99 -4.40 10.31
CA GLY A 99 -1.77 -5.29 11.15
C GLY A 99 -1.29 -6.72 11.04
N LYS A 100 -1.08 -7.19 9.81
CA LYS A 100 -0.55 -8.52 9.55
C LYS A 100 0.45 -8.44 8.42
N LEU A 101 1.46 -9.31 8.46
CA LEU A 101 2.51 -9.32 7.46
C LEU A 101 2.68 -10.73 6.92
N SER A 102 2.73 -10.84 5.60
CA SER A 102 3.04 -12.10 4.93
C SER A 102 4.20 -11.84 3.97
N VAL A 103 5.28 -12.59 4.11
CA VAL A 103 6.46 -12.41 3.27
C VAL A 103 6.77 -13.72 2.58
N GLU A 104 6.81 -13.72 1.26
CA GLU A 104 7.11 -14.92 0.50
C GLU A 104 8.62 -15.14 0.44
N PRO A 105 9.05 -16.40 0.37
CA PRO A 105 10.48 -16.68 0.22
C PRO A 105 11.01 -16.03 -1.05
N GLY A 106 12.18 -15.45 -0.96
CA GLY A 106 12.80 -14.76 -2.08
C GLY A 106 12.69 -13.26 -2.02
N ALA A 107 11.77 -12.75 -1.21
CA ALA A 107 11.61 -11.31 -1.08
C ALA A 107 12.79 -10.70 -0.32
N ASP A 108 13.13 -9.47 -0.69
CA ASP A 108 14.13 -8.70 0.03
C ASP A 108 13.39 -7.74 0.95
N PHE A 109 13.33 -8.10 2.23
CA PHE A 109 12.62 -7.29 3.19
C PHE A 109 13.64 -6.70 4.17
N SER A 110 14.16 -5.53 3.82
CA SER A 110 15.18 -4.86 4.61
C SER A 110 14.57 -3.65 5.28
N ALA A 111 13.64 -3.91 6.20
CA ALA A 111 12.87 -2.84 6.80
C ALA A 111 12.63 -3.14 8.27
N THR A 112 12.35 -2.08 9.02
CA THR A 112 11.92 -2.22 10.41
C THR A 112 10.41 -2.42 10.38
N CYS A 113 9.93 -3.49 10.99
CA CYS A 113 8.51 -3.79 10.97
C CYS A 113 7.91 -3.67 12.36
N THR A 114 6.82 -2.93 12.45
CA THR A 114 6.04 -2.80 13.66
C THR A 114 4.67 -3.39 13.38
N MET A 115 4.25 -4.34 14.23
CA MET A 115 2.94 -4.93 14.09
C MET A 115 2.00 -4.18 15.00
N LYS A 116 0.88 -3.71 14.44
CA LYS A 116 -0.11 -3.02 15.22
C LYS A 116 -1.37 -3.81 15.21
N THR A 117 -1.93 -4.09 16.39
CA THR A 117 -3.20 -4.74 16.39
C THR A 117 -4.24 -3.69 16.65
N THR A 118 -5.38 -3.87 16.04
CA THR A 118 -6.47 -2.97 16.27
C THR A 118 -7.39 -3.50 17.35
N THR A 119 -7.14 -4.67 17.86
CA THR A 119 -8.02 -5.18 18.85
C THR A 119 -7.50 -4.78 20.13
N LYS A 120 -8.35 -4.50 20.97
CA LYS A 120 -7.93 -4.12 22.03
C LYS A 120 -7.38 -5.06 22.81
N ASP A 121 -7.54 -6.00 22.73
CA ASP A 121 -7.03 -6.90 23.48
C ASP A 121 -5.72 -7.04 23.33
N ALA A 122 -5.40 -6.47 22.82
CA ALA A 122 -4.21 -6.70 22.68
C ALA A 122 -3.52 -6.58 23.87
N GLN A 123 -3.79 -6.63 24.30
CA GLN A 123 -3.24 -6.70 24.93
C GLN A 123 -2.40 -7.23 25.00
N GLY A 124 -2.32 -7.32 24.86
CA GLY A 124 -1.58 -7.69 24.82
C GLY A 124 -0.82 -7.95 24.45
N ASN A 125 -0.53 -8.12 24.45
CA ASN A 125 0.24 -8.44 24.03
C ASN A 125 0.93 -7.96 23.53
N GLY A 126 0.84 -7.77 23.71
CA GLY A 126 1.60 -7.31 23.24
C GLY A 126 2.32 -6.97 22.96
#